data_867d6a5dd996c5c2d1f386edf9411683
#
_entry.id   867d6a5dd996c5c2d1f386edf9411683
#
_cell.length_a   1.000
_cell.length_b   1.000
_cell.length_c   1.000
_cell.angle_alpha   90.00
_cell.angle_beta   90.00
_cell.angle_gamma   90.00
#
_symmetry.space_group_name_H-M   'P 1'
#
loop_
_entity.id
_entity.type
_entity.pdbx_description
1 polymer ?
#
loop_
_entity_poly.entity_id
_entity_poly.type
_entity_poly.pdbx_seq_one_letter_code
_entity_poly.pdbx_strand_id
1 'polypeptide(L)'
;EYETGIEHPHAQFRQLNKNARGNYLMPLFATSDVREISPRGEVVKITRLEGTPFTTLALANGNHWVACGDGHSLMEVNLDNGEVARRYGENDIKGARLFFVAGLLPAKDGGLYVCNWQGHDKNAVEANSPQVFEINDKGEVIWNLNDNERFGMISTISTIE
;
A
#
# COMPACT_ATOMS: atom_id res chain seq x y z
N GLU A 1 6.72 6.40 23.21
CA GLU A 1 5.57 5.51 23.07
C GLU A 1 4.42 6.29 22.47
N TYR A 2 3.67 5.67 21.55
CA TYR A 2 2.50 6.29 20.91
C TYR A 2 1.31 5.30 20.98
N GLU A 3 0.19 5.79 21.49
CA GLU A 3 -1.06 5.04 21.55
C GLU A 3 -1.96 5.45 20.37
N THR A 4 -2.39 4.47 19.56
CA THR A 4 -3.23 4.73 18.39
C THR A 4 -4.65 5.17 18.75
N GLY A 5 -5.12 4.84 19.95
CA GLY A 5 -6.51 4.99 20.37
C GLY A 5 -7.47 3.99 19.72
N ILE A 6 -6.95 2.96 19.07
CA ILE A 6 -7.73 1.90 18.41
C ILE A 6 -7.64 0.64 19.25
N GLU A 7 -8.77 0.19 19.82
CA GLU A 7 -8.81 -0.95 20.73
C GLU A 7 -8.53 -2.29 20.04
N HIS A 8 -9.09 -2.50 18.83
CA HIS A 8 -8.97 -3.76 18.13
C HIS A 8 -7.60 -3.90 17.44
N PRO A 9 -6.76 -4.88 17.81
CA PRO A 9 -5.39 -4.99 17.29
C PRO A 9 -5.30 -5.11 15.77
N HIS A 10 -6.23 -5.82 15.14
CA HIS A 10 -6.28 -5.95 13.69
C HIS A 10 -6.67 -4.66 12.95
N ALA A 11 -7.28 -3.71 13.64
CA ALA A 11 -7.71 -2.45 13.08
C ALA A 11 -6.64 -1.34 13.15
N GLN A 12 -5.49 -1.63 13.73
CA GLN A 12 -4.36 -0.71 13.82
C GLN A 12 -3.52 -0.69 12.54
N PHE A 13 -2.23 -0.45 12.65
CA PHE A 13 -1.30 -0.45 11.51
C PHE A 13 -0.63 -1.82 11.32
N ARG A 14 -0.13 -2.07 10.11
CA ARG A 14 0.65 -3.28 9.77
C ARG A 14 2.06 -2.95 9.34
N GLN A 15 2.25 -1.83 8.69
CA GLN A 15 3.55 -1.38 8.24
C GLN A 15 3.81 0.04 8.72
N LEU A 16 5.06 0.33 9.03
CA LEU A 16 5.52 1.61 9.50
C LEU A 16 6.72 2.02 8.65
N ASN A 17 6.63 3.15 7.97
CA ASN A 17 7.70 3.67 7.15
C ASN A 17 8.23 4.98 7.72
N LYS A 18 9.50 5.27 7.46
CA LYS A 18 10.13 6.52 7.88
C LYS A 18 10.22 7.47 6.69
N ASN A 19 9.78 8.70 6.86
CA ASN A 19 9.92 9.72 5.82
C ASN A 19 11.29 10.41 5.87
N ALA A 20 11.58 11.25 4.87
CA ALA A 20 12.84 11.97 4.76
C ALA A 20 13.09 12.96 5.92
N ARG A 21 12.03 13.39 6.64
CA ARG A 21 12.13 14.24 7.84
C ARG A 21 12.47 13.44 9.10
N GLY A 22 12.58 12.13 8.99
CA GLY A 22 12.86 11.25 10.12
C GLY A 22 11.64 10.87 10.96
N ASN A 23 10.43 11.30 10.59
CA ASN A 23 9.18 10.93 11.22
C ASN A 23 8.67 9.58 10.69
N TYR A 24 7.80 8.95 11.45
CA TYR A 24 7.18 7.69 11.08
C TYR A 24 5.82 7.93 10.42
N LEU A 25 5.58 7.29 9.28
CA LEU A 25 4.30 7.25 8.61
C LEU A 25 3.57 5.99 9.02
N MET A 26 2.44 6.16 9.68
CA MET A 26 1.62 5.10 10.24
C MET A 26 0.25 5.08 9.53
N PRO A 27 0.05 4.20 8.55
CA PRO A 27 -1.26 4.00 7.95
C PRO A 27 -2.18 3.26 8.92
N LEU A 28 -3.36 3.83 9.17
CA LEU A 28 -4.36 3.29 10.09
C LEU A 28 -5.66 3.02 9.33
N PHE A 29 -5.93 1.75 9.05
CA PHE A 29 -7.08 1.40 8.23
C PHE A 29 -8.44 1.56 8.95
N ALA A 30 -8.50 1.43 10.29
CA ALA A 30 -9.75 1.65 11.03
C ALA A 30 -10.24 3.11 11.00
N THR A 31 -9.33 4.07 10.88
CA THR A 31 -9.64 5.50 10.86
C THR A 31 -9.46 6.12 9.47
N SER A 32 -9.06 5.30 8.48
CA SER A 32 -8.83 5.74 7.10
C SER A 32 -7.90 6.94 7.02
N ASP A 33 -6.78 6.89 7.77
CA ASP A 33 -5.80 7.95 7.78
C ASP A 33 -4.35 7.44 7.75
N VAL A 34 -3.43 8.33 7.36
CA VAL A 34 -2.00 8.16 7.57
C VAL A 34 -1.55 9.20 8.58
N ARG A 35 -1.00 8.77 9.70
CA ARG A 35 -0.44 9.65 10.74
C ARG A 35 1.06 9.77 10.58
N GLU A 36 1.54 10.99 10.59
CA GLU A 36 2.96 11.31 10.73
C GLU A 36 3.27 11.50 12.21
N ILE A 37 4.14 10.65 12.74
CA ILE A 37 4.50 10.61 14.15
C ILE A 37 5.98 10.97 14.30
N SER A 38 6.30 11.92 15.16
CA SER A 38 7.70 12.28 15.48
C SER A 38 8.42 11.12 16.18
N PRO A 39 9.76 11.11 16.20
CA PRO A 39 10.53 10.16 17.00
C PRO A 39 10.23 10.20 18.52
N ARG A 40 9.60 11.27 18.99
CA ARG A 40 9.18 11.43 20.39
C ARG A 40 7.78 10.85 20.67
N GLY A 41 7.07 10.39 19.63
CA GLY A 41 5.71 9.89 19.74
C GLY A 41 4.62 10.97 19.62
N GLU A 42 4.95 12.16 19.13
CA GLU A 42 3.99 13.25 18.94
C GLU A 42 3.34 13.15 17.56
N VAL A 43 2.04 13.36 17.47
CA VAL A 43 1.35 13.44 16.19
C VAL A 43 1.70 14.76 15.52
N VAL A 44 2.45 14.68 14.42
CA VAL A 44 2.83 15.84 13.60
C VAL A 44 1.72 16.19 12.64
N LYS A 45 1.06 15.16 12.07
CA LYS A 45 0.04 15.33 11.04
C LYS A 45 -0.87 14.11 10.95
N ILE A 46 -2.11 14.36 10.54
CA ILE A 46 -3.09 13.34 10.16
C ILE A 46 -3.61 13.67 8.77
N THR A 47 -3.39 12.76 7.82
CA THR A 47 -3.91 12.88 6.45
C THR A 47 -5.00 11.82 6.26
N ARG A 48 -6.24 12.25 6.13
CA ARG A 48 -7.39 11.36 5.88
C ARG A 48 -7.45 10.99 4.42
N LEU A 49 -7.75 9.72 4.15
CA LEU A 49 -7.82 9.16 2.81
C LEU A 49 -9.12 8.38 2.63
N GLU A 50 -9.55 8.23 1.39
CA GLU A 50 -10.58 7.26 1.06
C GLU A 50 -9.98 5.86 0.97
N GLY A 51 -10.57 4.89 1.65
CA GLY A 51 -10.11 3.49 1.65
C GLY A 51 -9.49 3.07 2.97
N THR A 52 -8.77 1.97 2.96
CA THR A 52 -8.17 1.33 4.14
C THR A 52 -6.64 1.32 4.02
N PRO A 53 -5.94 2.41 4.32
CA PRO A 53 -4.50 2.51 4.12
C PRO A 53 -3.75 1.45 4.92
N PHE A 54 -2.90 0.68 4.23
CA PHE A 54 -2.15 -0.44 4.78
C PHE A 54 -0.65 -0.17 4.81
N THR A 55 -0.08 0.35 3.71
CA THR A 55 1.32 0.77 3.65
C THR A 55 1.49 2.03 2.83
N THR A 56 2.63 2.70 3.03
CA THR A 56 3.04 3.88 2.26
C THR A 56 4.41 3.67 1.65
N LEU A 57 4.67 4.25 0.48
CA LEU A 57 5.97 4.28 -0.16
C LEU A 57 6.27 5.69 -0.68
N ALA A 58 7.34 6.30 -0.18
CA ALA A 58 7.74 7.64 -0.60
C ALA A 58 8.24 7.66 -2.05
N LEU A 59 7.87 8.70 -2.79
CA LEU A 59 8.30 8.98 -4.15
C LEU A 59 9.25 10.19 -4.20
N ALA A 60 10.08 10.25 -5.24
CA ALA A 60 11.03 11.35 -5.43
C ALA A 60 10.35 12.72 -5.64
N ASN A 61 9.10 12.75 -6.12
CA ASN A 61 8.32 13.97 -6.31
C ASN A 61 7.66 14.50 -5.02
N GLY A 62 7.89 13.85 -3.87
CA GLY A 62 7.32 14.22 -2.57
C GLY A 62 5.95 13.59 -2.28
N ASN A 63 5.31 12.95 -3.26
CA ASN A 63 4.12 12.14 -3.03
C ASN A 63 4.47 10.78 -2.42
N HIS A 64 3.43 10.03 -2.08
CA HIS A 64 3.54 8.67 -1.60
C HIS A 64 2.56 7.76 -2.34
N TRP A 65 3.01 6.57 -2.74
CA TRP A 65 2.07 5.51 -2.99
C TRP A 65 1.50 5.03 -1.66
N VAL A 66 0.18 4.85 -1.64
CA VAL A 66 -0.57 4.29 -0.51
C VAL A 66 -1.34 3.07 -1.00
N ALA A 67 -0.99 1.91 -0.46
CA ALA A 67 -1.75 0.68 -0.67
C ALA A 67 -2.91 0.64 0.32
N CYS A 68 -4.11 0.37 -0.17
CA CYS A 68 -5.35 0.47 0.62
C CYS A 68 -5.99 -0.90 0.90
N GLY A 69 -5.21 -1.92 1.21
CA GLY A 69 -5.71 -3.21 1.70
C GLY A 69 -7.06 -3.64 1.16
N ASP A 70 -8.04 -3.87 2.04
CA ASP A 70 -9.45 -4.20 1.70
C ASP A 70 -10.21 -3.05 1.00
N GLY A 71 -9.61 -1.88 0.87
CA GLY A 71 -10.13 -0.82 0.00
C GLY A 71 -9.90 -1.06 -1.48
N HIS A 72 -9.26 -2.20 -1.84
CA HIS A 72 -9.02 -2.65 -3.22
C HIS A 72 -8.47 -1.55 -4.11
N SER A 73 -7.56 -0.72 -3.57
CA SER A 73 -7.06 0.44 -4.32
C SER A 73 -5.60 0.77 -3.99
N LEU A 74 -4.99 1.45 -4.96
CA LEU A 74 -3.64 1.98 -4.89
C LEU A 74 -3.70 3.47 -5.25
N MET A 75 -3.17 4.35 -4.41
CA MET A 75 -3.25 5.79 -4.61
C MET A 75 -1.89 6.45 -4.51
N GLU A 76 -1.59 7.37 -5.41
CA GLU A 76 -0.51 8.34 -5.28
C GLU A 76 -1.05 9.60 -4.61
N VAL A 77 -0.55 9.92 -3.43
CA VAL A 77 -1.09 10.97 -2.56
C VAL A 77 0.00 11.92 -2.10
N ASN A 78 -0.28 13.19 -2.15
CA ASN A 78 0.47 14.19 -1.41
C ASN A 78 0.00 14.17 0.05
N LEU A 79 0.80 13.58 0.94
CA LEU A 79 0.43 13.49 2.35
C LEU A 79 0.47 14.85 3.07
N ASP A 80 1.01 15.91 2.45
CA ASP A 80 1.03 17.24 3.05
C ASP A 80 -0.30 17.98 2.91
N ASN A 81 -1.06 17.75 1.86
CA ASN A 81 -2.35 18.41 1.62
C ASN A 81 -3.53 17.44 1.41
N GLY A 82 -3.27 16.12 1.33
CA GLY A 82 -4.27 15.09 1.08
C GLY A 82 -4.70 14.95 -0.38
N GLU A 83 -4.06 15.67 -1.31
CA GLU A 83 -4.39 15.61 -2.72
C GLU A 83 -4.01 14.25 -3.33
N VAL A 84 -4.97 13.61 -4.01
CA VAL A 84 -4.77 12.35 -4.74
C VAL A 84 -4.40 12.68 -6.19
N ALA A 85 -3.13 12.48 -6.53
CA ALA A 85 -2.61 12.70 -7.87
C ALA A 85 -3.00 11.58 -8.84
N ARG A 86 -3.10 10.34 -8.34
CA ARG A 86 -3.44 9.15 -9.12
C ARG A 86 -4.14 8.13 -8.25
N ARG A 87 -5.09 7.40 -8.82
CA ARG A 87 -5.79 6.30 -8.16
C ARG A 87 -6.05 5.17 -9.12
N TYR A 88 -5.86 3.95 -8.64
CA TYR A 88 -6.31 2.72 -9.28
C TYR A 88 -7.25 2.01 -8.31
N GLY A 89 -8.49 1.76 -8.73
CA GLY A 89 -9.47 0.93 -8.04
C GLY A 89 -9.34 -0.53 -8.43
N GLU A 90 -10.26 -1.34 -7.96
CA GLU A 90 -10.25 -2.81 -8.04
C GLU A 90 -9.97 -3.36 -9.46
N ASN A 91 -10.51 -2.73 -10.50
CA ASN A 91 -10.45 -3.23 -11.89
C ASN A 91 -9.77 -2.23 -12.85
N ASP A 92 -9.07 -1.21 -12.36
CA ASP A 92 -8.54 -0.16 -13.20
C ASP A 92 -7.19 -0.53 -13.84
N ILE A 93 -6.47 -1.50 -13.28
CA ILE A 93 -5.20 -1.96 -13.82
C ILE A 93 -5.44 -3.12 -14.78
N LYS A 94 -5.17 -2.91 -16.07
CA LYS A 94 -5.31 -3.97 -17.07
C LYS A 94 -4.32 -5.11 -16.79
N GLY A 95 -4.85 -6.30 -16.54
CA GLY A 95 -4.05 -7.49 -16.24
C GLY A 95 -3.87 -7.79 -14.74
N ALA A 96 -4.44 -6.96 -13.86
CA ALA A 96 -4.48 -7.23 -12.43
C ALA A 96 -5.76 -6.69 -11.80
N ARG A 97 -6.56 -7.57 -11.21
CA ARG A 97 -7.63 -7.17 -10.30
C ARG A 97 -7.04 -6.99 -8.91
N LEU A 98 -7.29 -5.84 -8.29
CA LEU A 98 -6.80 -5.56 -6.95
C LEU A 98 -7.68 -6.26 -5.91
N PHE A 99 -7.07 -7.11 -5.11
CA PHE A 99 -7.65 -7.70 -3.90
C PHE A 99 -7.20 -6.91 -2.67
N PHE A 100 -6.45 -7.50 -1.79
CA PHE A 100 -5.86 -6.76 -0.67
C PHE A 100 -4.51 -6.19 -1.10
N VAL A 101 -4.47 -4.90 -1.43
CA VAL A 101 -3.22 -4.23 -1.83
C VAL A 101 -2.36 -4.02 -0.59
N ALA A 102 -1.24 -4.77 -0.51
CA ALA A 102 -0.40 -4.87 0.68
C ALA A 102 0.96 -4.18 0.52
N GLY A 103 2.01 -4.97 0.30
CA GLY A 103 3.37 -4.46 0.19
C GLY A 103 3.63 -3.73 -1.12
N LEU A 104 4.46 -2.70 -1.05
CA LEU A 104 4.93 -1.92 -2.19
C LEU A 104 6.45 -1.88 -2.21
N LEU A 105 7.05 -1.96 -3.39
CA LEU A 105 8.49 -1.82 -3.58
C LEU A 105 8.77 -1.00 -4.84
N PRO A 106 9.69 -0.01 -4.80
CA PRO A 106 10.08 0.70 -6.00
C PRO A 106 10.68 -0.26 -7.02
N ALA A 107 10.25 -0.16 -8.26
CA ALA A 107 10.88 -0.81 -9.40
C ALA A 107 11.86 0.14 -10.08
N LYS A 108 12.62 -0.36 -11.04
CA LYS A 108 13.47 0.46 -11.89
C LYS A 108 12.61 1.38 -12.77
N ASP A 109 13.21 2.45 -13.25
CA ASP A 109 12.60 3.35 -14.23
C ASP A 109 11.25 3.96 -13.80
N GLY A 110 11.06 4.15 -12.48
CA GLY A 110 9.86 4.78 -11.93
C GLY A 110 8.64 3.85 -11.81
N GLY A 111 8.83 2.54 -12.05
CA GLY A 111 7.79 1.54 -11.85
C GLY A 111 7.56 1.19 -10.38
N LEU A 112 6.59 0.31 -10.14
CA LEU A 112 6.18 -0.11 -8.80
C LEU A 112 5.85 -1.59 -8.77
N TYR A 113 6.45 -2.34 -7.86
CA TYR A 113 5.98 -3.68 -7.49
C TYR A 113 4.88 -3.57 -6.46
N VAL A 114 3.82 -4.32 -6.68
CA VAL A 114 2.61 -4.35 -5.84
C VAL A 114 2.35 -5.77 -5.39
N CYS A 115 2.29 -6.00 -4.08
CA CYS A 115 1.80 -7.24 -3.50
C CYS A 115 0.28 -7.18 -3.40
N ASN A 116 -0.37 -8.11 -4.07
CA ASN A 116 -1.81 -8.23 -4.16
C ASN A 116 -2.26 -9.47 -3.37
N TRP A 117 -2.28 -9.34 -2.05
CA TRP A 117 -2.61 -10.45 -1.16
C TRP A 117 -4.07 -10.88 -1.34
N GLN A 118 -4.31 -12.16 -1.37
CA GLN A 118 -5.59 -12.73 -1.79
C GLN A 118 -6.35 -13.44 -0.66
N GLY A 119 -5.85 -13.35 0.57
CA GLY A 119 -6.32 -14.20 1.68
C GLY A 119 -7.71 -13.88 2.23
N HIS A 120 -8.29 -12.72 1.95
CA HIS A 120 -9.64 -12.40 2.37
C HIS A 120 -10.72 -12.84 1.37
N ASP A 121 -10.35 -13.06 0.11
CA ASP A 121 -11.28 -13.50 -0.93
C ASP A 121 -11.03 -14.97 -1.29
N LYS A 122 -11.97 -15.85 -0.98
CA LYS A 122 -11.89 -17.28 -1.29
C LYS A 122 -11.85 -17.58 -2.79
N ASN A 123 -12.35 -16.66 -3.62
CA ASN A 123 -12.39 -16.78 -5.07
C ASN A 123 -11.21 -16.09 -5.76
N ALA A 124 -10.29 -15.49 -5.01
CA ALA A 124 -9.18 -14.71 -5.57
C ALA A 124 -8.27 -15.55 -6.48
N VAL A 125 -8.02 -16.82 -6.10
CA VAL A 125 -7.22 -17.75 -6.89
C VAL A 125 -7.91 -18.07 -8.22
N GLU A 126 -9.25 -18.27 -8.21
CA GLU A 126 -10.05 -18.52 -9.40
C GLU A 126 -10.12 -17.31 -10.34
N ALA A 127 -10.00 -16.10 -9.81
CA ALA A 127 -9.97 -14.88 -10.59
C ALA A 127 -8.68 -14.72 -11.43
N ASN A 128 -7.69 -15.61 -11.24
CA ASN A 128 -6.42 -15.63 -11.96
C ASN A 128 -5.70 -14.25 -11.97
N SER A 129 -5.85 -13.48 -10.90
CA SER A 129 -5.12 -12.22 -10.73
C SER A 129 -3.75 -12.46 -10.10
N PRO A 130 -2.71 -11.74 -10.51
CA PRO A 130 -1.38 -11.95 -9.99
C PRO A 130 -1.27 -11.64 -8.49
N GLN A 131 -0.46 -12.43 -7.78
CA GLN A 131 -0.11 -12.24 -6.37
C GLN A 131 0.85 -11.08 -6.18
N VAL A 132 1.76 -10.90 -7.14
CA VAL A 132 2.68 -9.77 -7.24
C VAL A 132 2.74 -9.34 -8.69
N PHE A 133 2.74 -8.05 -8.93
CA PHE A 133 2.94 -7.52 -10.27
C PHE A 133 3.73 -6.22 -10.24
N GLU A 134 4.36 -5.91 -11.37
CA GLU A 134 5.04 -4.65 -11.62
C GLU A 134 4.22 -3.80 -12.58
N ILE A 135 3.95 -2.56 -12.20
CA ILE A 135 3.40 -1.56 -13.12
C ILE A 135 4.48 -0.56 -13.49
N ASN A 136 4.45 -0.10 -14.74
CA ASN A 136 5.24 1.03 -15.21
C ASN A 136 4.64 2.38 -14.76
N ASP A 137 5.27 3.48 -15.14
CA ASP A 137 4.81 4.85 -14.85
C ASP A 137 3.42 5.18 -15.43
N LYS A 138 2.96 4.40 -16.43
CA LYS A 138 1.62 4.53 -17.05
C LYS A 138 0.55 3.67 -16.38
N GLY A 139 0.92 2.84 -15.37
CA GLY A 139 0.01 1.91 -14.72
C GLY A 139 -0.26 0.63 -15.52
N GLU A 140 0.60 0.29 -16.48
CA GLU A 140 0.49 -0.96 -17.25
C GLU A 140 1.28 -2.07 -16.56
N VAL A 141 0.69 -3.25 -16.43
CA VAL A 141 1.40 -4.44 -15.92
C VAL A 141 2.44 -4.88 -16.93
N ILE A 142 3.72 -4.82 -16.55
CA ILE A 142 4.87 -5.22 -17.37
C ILE A 142 5.51 -6.52 -16.91
N TRP A 143 5.25 -6.94 -15.68
CA TRP A 143 5.66 -8.22 -15.12
C TRP A 143 4.67 -8.67 -14.06
N ASN A 144 4.51 -9.99 -13.89
CA ASN A 144 3.69 -10.51 -12.81
C ASN A 144 4.16 -11.90 -12.35
N LEU A 145 3.80 -12.24 -11.11
CA LEU A 145 3.89 -13.55 -10.51
C LEU A 145 2.49 -14.01 -10.14
N ASN A 146 2.09 -15.15 -10.72
CA ASN A 146 0.80 -15.79 -10.45
C ASN A 146 1.00 -17.31 -10.32
N ASP A 147 1.45 -17.74 -9.15
CA ASP A 147 1.74 -19.14 -8.83
C ASP A 147 1.38 -19.43 -7.37
N ASN A 148 0.07 -19.52 -7.12
CA ASN A 148 -0.47 -19.74 -5.78
C ASN A 148 -0.11 -21.10 -5.20
N GLU A 149 0.10 -22.11 -6.05
CA GLU A 149 0.46 -23.45 -5.61
C GLU A 149 1.85 -23.47 -4.97
N ARG A 150 2.81 -22.79 -5.59
CA ARG A 150 4.21 -22.76 -5.13
C ARG A 150 4.48 -21.75 -4.03
N PHE A 151 3.90 -20.56 -4.12
CA PHE A 151 4.25 -19.43 -3.23
C PHE A 151 3.17 -19.08 -2.22
N GLY A 152 1.94 -19.59 -2.39
CA GLY A 152 0.82 -19.22 -1.55
C GLY A 152 0.50 -17.72 -1.65
N MET A 153 0.20 -17.10 -0.52
CA MET A 153 -0.21 -15.69 -0.48
C MET A 153 0.94 -14.78 -0.09
N ILE A 154 1.19 -13.75 -0.91
CA ILE A 154 2.34 -12.84 -0.75
C ILE A 154 1.84 -11.47 -0.30
N SER A 155 2.29 -11.02 0.87
CA SER A 155 1.94 -9.71 1.43
C SER A 155 3.06 -8.68 1.40
N THR A 156 4.30 -9.12 1.19
CA THR A 156 5.47 -8.24 1.14
C THR A 156 6.56 -8.81 0.25
N ILE A 157 7.36 -7.96 -0.34
CA ILE A 157 8.55 -8.28 -1.13
C ILE A 157 9.70 -7.35 -0.76
N SER A 158 10.91 -7.80 -1.01
CA SER A 158 12.13 -6.98 -0.89
C SER A 158 13.15 -7.38 -1.96
N THR A 159 14.04 -6.47 -2.31
CA THR A 159 15.22 -6.79 -3.11
C THR A 159 16.32 -7.40 -2.24
N ILE A 160 17.08 -8.33 -2.81
CA ILE A 160 18.32 -8.82 -2.24
C ILE A 160 19.44 -8.14 -3.05
N GLU A 161 20.26 -7.34 -2.38
CA GLU A 161 21.48 -6.75 -2.96
C GLU A 161 22.65 -7.73 -2.93
#